data_66f4280f17eb292734965594475abf3d
#
_entry.id   66f4280f17eb292734965594475abf3d
#
_cell.length_a   1.000
_cell.length_b   1.000
_cell.length_c   1.000
_cell.angle_alpha   90.00
_cell.angle_beta   90.00
_cell.angle_gamma   90.00
#
_symmetry.space_group_name_H-M   'P 1'
#
loop_
_entity.id
_entity.type
_entity.pdbx_description
1 polymer ?
#
loop_
_entity_poly.entity_id
_entity_poly.type
_entity_poly.pdbx_seq_one_letter_code
_entity_poly.pdbx_strand_id
1 'polypeptide(L)'
;DALSSAMVADIVVTAQFREQRLQDTPISITAVSAAELEAKSQVNLAQVADASPNVSLKPQGASFGPSISASIRGVGQNDFNPAYEPGVGIYIDDVYYPQLTGAVFELLDLDRVEILRGPQGTLAGRNAEGGAIKLYSKRPSGNGGGFVEVNYGIRNRIGIRAAADFGITSTLSARIS
;
A
#
# COMPACT_ATOMS: atom_id res chain seq x y z
N ASP A 1 -10.86 -20.63 -30.07
CA ASP A 1 -11.22 -20.02 -28.76
C ASP A 1 -10.10 -20.12 -27.70
N ALA A 2 -8.87 -19.74 -28.11
CA ALA A 2 -7.67 -19.84 -27.26
C ALA A 2 -7.22 -18.46 -26.71
N LEU A 3 -8.09 -17.46 -26.68
CA LEU A 3 -7.75 -16.08 -26.25
C LEU A 3 -8.39 -15.65 -24.92
N SER A 4 -9.00 -16.57 -24.17
CA SER A 4 -9.71 -16.24 -22.92
C SER A 4 -9.03 -16.76 -21.65
N SER A 5 -7.78 -17.20 -21.71
CA SER A 5 -7.02 -17.52 -20.49
C SER A 5 -5.84 -16.57 -20.33
N ALA A 6 -6.11 -15.27 -20.37
CA ALA A 6 -5.21 -14.35 -19.71
C ALA A 6 -5.23 -14.77 -18.23
N MET A 7 -4.18 -15.46 -17.80
CA MET A 7 -3.99 -15.86 -16.40
C MET A 7 -4.12 -14.60 -15.57
N VAL A 8 -5.26 -14.46 -14.88
CA VAL A 8 -5.37 -13.57 -13.75
C VAL A 8 -4.31 -14.10 -12.79
N ALA A 9 -3.21 -13.39 -12.64
CA ALA A 9 -2.17 -13.76 -11.72
C ALA A 9 -2.85 -13.98 -10.37
N ASP A 10 -2.66 -15.15 -9.78
CA ASP A 10 -3.31 -15.53 -8.55
C ASP A 10 -2.72 -14.66 -7.44
N ILE A 11 -3.43 -13.55 -7.12
CA ILE A 11 -2.94 -12.60 -6.14
C ILE A 11 -3.09 -13.25 -4.77
N VAL A 12 -1.95 -13.47 -4.11
CA VAL A 12 -1.89 -13.94 -2.73
C VAL A 12 -1.94 -12.73 -1.81
N VAL A 13 -2.82 -12.78 -0.82
CA VAL A 13 -3.01 -11.74 0.19
C VAL A 13 -2.72 -12.29 1.59
N THR A 14 -2.32 -11.41 2.50
CA THR A 14 -2.07 -11.75 3.92
C THR A 14 -3.02 -11.02 4.87
N ALA A 15 -4.19 -10.68 4.37
CA ALA A 15 -5.19 -9.89 5.07
C ALA A 15 -5.54 -10.40 6.48
N GLN A 16 -5.54 -11.72 6.67
CA GLN A 16 -5.82 -12.39 7.95
C GLN A 16 -4.57 -12.96 8.62
N PHE A 17 -3.39 -12.39 8.35
CA PHE A 17 -2.08 -12.91 8.79
C PHE A 17 -1.80 -14.34 8.30
N ARG A 18 -2.45 -14.74 7.21
CA ARG A 18 -2.25 -16.01 6.50
C ARG A 18 -2.18 -15.70 5.02
N GLU A 19 -1.25 -16.35 4.34
CA GLU A 19 -1.21 -16.32 2.88
C GLU A 19 -2.40 -17.11 2.33
N GLN A 20 -3.27 -16.41 1.61
CA GLN A 20 -4.47 -16.97 0.99
C GLN A 20 -4.65 -16.35 -0.40
N ARG A 21 -5.29 -17.09 -1.30
CA ARG A 21 -5.70 -16.52 -2.57
C ARG A 21 -6.74 -15.44 -2.34
N LEU A 22 -6.65 -14.34 -3.05
CA LEU A 22 -7.60 -13.22 -2.95
C LEU A 22 -9.05 -13.69 -3.03
N GLN A 23 -9.34 -14.63 -3.93
CA GLN A 23 -10.70 -15.13 -4.16
C GLN A 23 -11.22 -16.06 -3.05
N ASP A 24 -10.33 -16.67 -2.28
CA ASP A 24 -10.70 -17.57 -1.19
C ASP A 24 -10.80 -16.85 0.16
N THR A 25 -10.47 -15.55 0.18
CA THR A 25 -10.47 -14.75 1.41
C THR A 25 -11.89 -14.25 1.72
N PRO A 26 -12.51 -14.62 2.87
CA PRO A 26 -13.91 -14.33 3.17
C PRO A 26 -14.14 -12.91 3.68
N ILE A 27 -13.42 -11.93 3.16
CA ILE A 27 -13.55 -10.51 3.49
C ILE A 27 -13.56 -9.67 2.21
N SER A 28 -14.14 -8.48 2.31
CA SER A 28 -14.12 -7.53 1.20
C SER A 28 -12.74 -6.88 1.10
N ILE A 29 -11.92 -7.37 0.19
CA ILE A 29 -10.55 -6.90 -0.01
C ILE A 29 -10.34 -6.43 -1.46
N THR A 30 -9.52 -5.42 -1.63
CA THR A 30 -8.92 -5.05 -2.91
C THR A 30 -7.41 -5.14 -2.75
N ALA A 31 -6.78 -5.96 -3.56
CA ALA A 31 -5.32 -6.05 -3.62
C ALA A 31 -4.85 -5.48 -4.96
N VAL A 32 -3.81 -4.67 -4.92
CA VAL A 32 -3.18 -4.06 -6.11
C VAL A 32 -1.71 -4.46 -6.07
N SER A 33 -1.27 -5.17 -7.10
CA SER A 33 0.12 -5.61 -7.23
C SER A 33 1.05 -4.48 -7.69
N ALA A 34 2.36 -4.65 -7.50
CA ALA A 34 3.37 -3.74 -8.02
C ALA A 34 3.21 -3.47 -9.53
N ALA A 35 2.97 -4.52 -10.32
CA ALA A 35 2.79 -4.40 -11.76
C ALA A 35 1.55 -3.55 -12.13
N GLU A 36 0.46 -3.67 -11.37
CA GLU A 36 -0.73 -2.83 -11.58
C GLU A 36 -0.50 -1.37 -11.16
N LEU A 37 0.25 -1.14 -10.07
CA LEU A 37 0.64 0.21 -9.63
C LEU A 37 1.47 0.91 -10.73
N GLU A 38 2.44 0.21 -11.29
CA GLU A 38 3.26 0.71 -12.40
C GLU A 38 2.43 0.97 -13.67
N ALA A 39 1.61 0.00 -14.08
CA ALA A 39 0.76 0.12 -15.27
C ALA A 39 -0.22 1.30 -15.19
N LYS A 40 -0.69 1.63 -13.99
CA LYS A 40 -1.60 2.76 -13.74
C LYS A 40 -0.86 4.05 -13.37
N SER A 41 0.48 4.04 -13.32
CA SER A 41 1.32 5.18 -12.90
C SER A 41 0.90 5.73 -11.52
N GLN A 42 0.50 4.85 -10.61
CA GLN A 42 0.13 5.20 -9.25
C GLN A 42 1.38 5.34 -8.40
N VAL A 43 1.68 6.55 -7.97
CA VAL A 43 2.92 6.87 -7.26
C VAL A 43 2.73 7.13 -5.77
N ASN A 44 1.49 7.24 -5.30
CA ASN A 44 1.19 7.47 -3.89
C ASN A 44 -0.09 6.74 -3.45
N LEU A 45 -0.23 6.58 -2.14
CA LEU A 45 -1.32 5.83 -1.53
C LEU A 45 -2.72 6.38 -1.88
N ALA A 46 -2.87 7.69 -2.03
CA ALA A 46 -4.16 8.30 -2.35
C ALA A 46 -4.68 7.85 -3.73
N GLN A 47 -3.79 7.70 -4.71
CA GLN A 47 -4.16 7.25 -6.05
C GLN A 47 -4.63 5.78 -6.08
N VAL A 48 -4.13 4.94 -5.18
CA VAL A 48 -4.59 3.55 -5.07
C VAL A 48 -6.03 3.48 -4.61
N ALA A 49 -6.45 4.38 -3.74
CA ALA A 49 -7.82 4.44 -3.25
C ALA A 49 -8.85 4.73 -4.35
N ASP A 50 -8.46 5.50 -5.38
CA ASP A 50 -9.36 5.84 -6.49
C ASP A 50 -9.83 4.59 -7.27
N ALA A 51 -9.07 3.49 -7.21
CA ALA A 51 -9.43 2.22 -7.82
C ALA A 51 -10.30 1.32 -6.92
N SER A 52 -10.56 1.73 -5.68
CA SER A 52 -11.24 0.90 -4.68
C SER A 52 -12.62 1.47 -4.33
N PRO A 53 -13.73 0.73 -4.55
CA PRO A 53 -15.06 1.23 -4.23
C PRO A 53 -15.23 1.51 -2.74
N ASN A 54 -15.90 2.64 -2.43
CA ASN A 54 -16.16 3.10 -1.06
C ASN A 54 -14.91 3.34 -0.20
N VAL A 55 -13.79 3.64 -0.82
CA VAL A 55 -12.54 4.05 -0.17
C VAL A 55 -12.24 5.49 -0.59
N SER A 56 -11.91 6.33 0.35
CA SER A 56 -11.53 7.71 0.11
C SER A 56 -10.26 8.02 0.89
N LEU A 57 -9.18 8.28 0.18
CA LEU A 57 -7.91 8.76 0.72
C LEU A 57 -7.60 10.10 0.05
N LYS A 58 -7.76 11.19 0.78
CA LYS A 58 -7.57 12.52 0.22
C LYS A 58 -6.37 13.19 0.87
N PRO A 59 -5.37 13.60 0.08
CA PRO A 59 -4.30 14.43 0.60
C PRO A 59 -4.88 15.72 1.21
N GLN A 60 -4.42 16.06 2.39
CA GLN A 60 -4.78 17.30 3.07
C GLN A 60 -3.63 18.30 2.94
N GLY A 61 -3.94 19.47 2.40
CA GLY A 61 -3.00 20.57 2.38
C GLY A 61 -2.91 21.18 3.77
N ALA A 62 -1.78 21.00 4.44
CA ALA A 62 -1.67 21.48 5.79
C ALA A 62 -0.27 21.96 6.15
N SER A 63 -0.22 22.82 7.17
CA SER A 63 1.01 23.27 7.83
C SER A 63 1.77 22.13 8.52
N PHE A 64 1.16 20.93 8.64
CA PHE A 64 1.71 19.76 9.32
C PHE A 64 2.34 18.72 8.38
N GLY A 65 2.58 19.09 7.12
CA GLY A 65 3.22 18.20 6.14
C GLY A 65 2.23 17.33 5.35
N PRO A 66 2.70 16.28 4.68
CA PRO A 66 1.91 15.43 3.80
C PRO A 66 0.96 14.53 4.62
N SER A 67 -0.25 15.03 4.87
CA SER A 67 -1.29 14.34 5.63
C SER A 67 -2.39 13.83 4.72
N ILE A 68 -3.11 12.80 5.15
CA ILE A 68 -4.31 12.31 4.48
C ILE A 68 -5.53 12.35 5.39
N SER A 69 -6.70 12.48 4.80
CA SER A 69 -7.94 12.00 5.40
C SER A 69 -8.24 10.62 4.84
N ALA A 70 -8.64 9.69 5.70
CA ALA A 70 -8.93 8.32 5.31
C ALA A 70 -10.35 7.93 5.75
N SER A 71 -11.15 7.39 4.82
CA SER A 71 -12.42 6.78 5.15
C SER A 71 -12.71 5.57 4.26
N ILE A 72 -13.30 4.54 4.85
CA ILE A 72 -13.76 3.34 4.18
C ILE A 72 -15.23 3.11 4.56
N ARG A 73 -16.11 3.00 3.56
CA ARG A 73 -17.57 2.86 3.75
C ARG A 73 -18.18 3.95 4.62
N GLY A 74 -17.61 5.17 4.55
CA GLY A 74 -18.07 6.33 5.35
C GLY A 74 -17.54 6.36 6.78
N VAL A 75 -16.84 5.33 7.24
CA VAL A 75 -16.18 5.30 8.55
C VAL A 75 -14.73 5.75 8.38
N GLY A 76 -14.31 6.76 9.11
CA GLY A 76 -12.96 7.29 9.02
C GLY A 76 -12.82 8.64 9.69
N GLN A 77 -11.70 9.29 9.44
CA GLN A 77 -11.36 10.58 9.99
C GLN A 77 -10.99 11.56 8.88
N ASN A 78 -11.69 12.69 8.86
CA ASN A 78 -11.41 13.78 7.93
C ASN A 78 -10.32 14.75 8.45
N ASP A 79 -10.11 14.77 9.74
CA ASP A 79 -9.11 15.61 10.40
C ASP A 79 -7.88 14.75 10.74
N PHE A 80 -6.72 15.19 10.26
CA PHE A 80 -5.43 14.53 10.52
C PHE A 80 -4.80 14.90 11.86
N ASN A 81 -5.53 15.61 12.74
CA ASN A 81 -5.04 16.01 14.05
C ASN A 81 -4.58 14.78 14.86
N PRO A 82 -3.32 14.73 15.30
CA PRO A 82 -2.76 13.58 16.01
C PRO A 82 -3.38 13.31 17.40
N ALA A 83 -4.21 14.21 17.88
CA ALA A 83 -4.99 14.00 19.12
C ALA A 83 -6.19 13.05 18.90
N TYR A 84 -6.57 12.79 17.65
CA TYR A 84 -7.66 11.89 17.32
C TYR A 84 -7.12 10.55 16.80
N GLU A 85 -7.81 9.49 17.14
CA GLU A 85 -7.50 8.16 16.61
C GLU A 85 -8.20 7.95 15.25
N PRO A 86 -7.47 7.48 14.22
CA PRO A 86 -8.07 7.26 12.90
C PRO A 86 -9.03 6.07 12.92
N GLY A 87 -10.14 6.16 12.18
CA GLY A 87 -11.07 5.03 12.01
C GLY A 87 -10.65 4.03 10.92
N VAL A 88 -9.54 4.29 10.24
CA VAL A 88 -8.93 3.40 9.24
C VAL A 88 -7.48 3.15 9.63
N GLY A 89 -7.15 1.88 9.85
CA GLY A 89 -5.78 1.47 10.19
C GLY A 89 -4.86 1.49 8.97
N ILE A 90 -3.66 2.03 9.13
CA ILE A 90 -2.60 1.98 8.10
C ILE A 90 -1.47 1.12 8.66
N TYR A 91 -0.98 0.21 7.84
CA TYR A 91 0.08 -0.73 8.21
C TYR A 91 1.15 -0.77 7.11
N ILE A 92 2.42 -0.81 7.52
CA ILE A 92 3.56 -1.02 6.64
C ILE A 92 4.27 -2.28 7.13
N ASP A 93 4.31 -3.30 6.30
CA ASP A 93 4.86 -4.62 6.65
C ASP A 93 4.31 -5.15 7.99
N ASP A 94 2.97 -5.05 8.16
CA ASP A 94 2.21 -5.40 9.35
C ASP A 94 2.50 -4.56 10.61
N VAL A 95 3.34 -3.53 10.50
CA VAL A 95 3.56 -2.54 11.58
C VAL A 95 2.52 -1.43 11.47
N TYR A 96 1.78 -1.20 12.56
CA TYR A 96 0.77 -0.16 12.62
C TYR A 96 1.36 1.25 12.57
N TYR A 97 0.86 2.07 11.66
CA TYR A 97 1.20 3.50 11.55
C TYR A 97 0.08 4.34 12.16
N PRO A 98 0.30 4.94 13.34
CA PRO A 98 -0.78 5.50 14.17
C PRO A 98 -1.30 6.86 13.73
N GLN A 99 -0.60 7.56 12.84
CA GLN A 99 -0.90 8.94 12.50
C GLN A 99 -1.22 9.11 11.01
N LEU A 100 -2.17 9.98 10.71
CA LEU A 100 -2.46 10.37 9.31
C LEU A 100 -1.51 11.45 8.79
N THR A 101 -0.78 12.13 9.68
CA THR A 101 0.30 13.05 9.33
C THR A 101 1.49 12.27 8.80
N GLY A 102 1.97 12.64 7.61
CA GLY A 102 3.03 11.89 6.92
C GLY A 102 2.55 10.62 6.19
N ALA A 103 1.25 10.32 6.22
CA ALA A 103 0.70 9.10 5.64
C ALA A 103 0.47 9.15 4.11
N VAL A 104 0.83 10.24 3.43
CA VAL A 104 0.93 10.27 1.97
C VAL A 104 2.23 9.57 1.58
N PHE A 105 2.22 8.24 1.69
CA PHE A 105 3.39 7.44 1.33
C PHE A 105 3.60 7.45 -0.17
N GLU A 106 4.85 7.64 -0.59
CA GLU A 106 5.27 7.30 -1.93
C GLU A 106 5.35 5.77 -2.05
N LEU A 107 4.76 5.24 -3.13
CA LEU A 107 4.75 3.79 -3.36
C LEU A 107 6.07 3.36 -4.01
N LEU A 108 7.14 3.39 -3.20
CA LEU A 108 8.46 2.98 -3.65
C LEU A 108 8.70 1.52 -3.27
N ASP A 109 9.05 0.72 -4.26
CA ASP A 109 9.54 -0.66 -4.08
C ASP A 109 8.57 -1.56 -3.29
N LEU A 110 7.27 -1.39 -3.53
CA LEU A 110 6.25 -2.25 -2.96
C LEU A 110 6.08 -3.54 -3.75
N ASP A 111 5.68 -4.59 -3.06
CA ASP A 111 5.17 -5.82 -3.62
C ASP A 111 3.68 -5.68 -3.96
N ARG A 112 2.89 -5.18 -3.00
CA ARG A 112 1.46 -4.94 -3.16
C ARG A 112 0.90 -3.99 -2.11
N VAL A 113 -0.32 -3.53 -2.38
CA VAL A 113 -1.17 -2.81 -1.41
C VAL A 113 -2.46 -3.60 -1.24
N GLU A 114 -2.87 -3.83 0.00
CA GLU A 114 -4.13 -4.49 0.34
C GLU A 114 -5.05 -3.49 1.06
N ILE A 115 -6.29 -3.35 0.59
CA ILE A 115 -7.33 -2.52 1.21
C ILE A 115 -8.45 -3.43 1.69
N LEU A 116 -8.55 -3.60 2.99
CA LEU A 116 -9.56 -4.38 3.69
C LEU A 116 -10.72 -3.46 4.07
N ARG A 117 -11.90 -3.78 3.58
CA ARG A 117 -13.10 -2.94 3.78
C ARG A 117 -14.06 -3.55 4.78
N GLY A 118 -14.36 -2.79 5.82
CA GLY A 118 -15.17 -3.19 6.96
C GLY A 118 -14.32 -3.45 8.20
N PRO A 119 -14.95 -3.65 9.38
CA PRO A 119 -14.24 -3.75 10.64
C PRO A 119 -13.17 -4.84 10.65
N GLN A 120 -11.96 -4.48 11.04
CA GLN A 120 -10.81 -5.36 11.15
C GLN A 120 -10.24 -5.43 12.58
N GLY A 121 -10.94 -4.84 13.55
CA GLY A 121 -10.44 -4.69 14.92
C GLY A 121 -10.02 -5.99 15.61
N THR A 122 -10.65 -7.12 15.29
CA THR A 122 -10.33 -8.42 15.86
C THR A 122 -8.92 -8.91 15.53
N LEU A 123 -8.44 -8.60 14.31
CA LEU A 123 -7.13 -9.04 13.83
C LEU A 123 -6.10 -7.91 13.77
N ALA A 124 -6.54 -6.75 13.30
CA ALA A 124 -5.68 -5.59 13.11
C ALA A 124 -5.54 -4.73 14.37
N GLY A 125 -6.36 -4.96 15.39
CA GLY A 125 -6.35 -4.18 16.62
C GLY A 125 -7.21 -2.91 16.52
N ARG A 126 -6.88 -1.91 17.32
CA ARG A 126 -7.62 -0.64 17.37
C ARG A 126 -7.51 0.16 16.08
N ASN A 127 -8.43 1.11 15.91
CA ASN A 127 -8.40 2.09 14.81
C ASN A 127 -8.60 1.46 13.43
N ALA A 128 -9.37 0.40 13.36
CA ALA A 128 -9.68 -0.32 12.13
C ALA A 128 -11.21 -0.62 12.01
N GLU A 129 -12.04 0.31 12.46
CA GLU A 129 -13.50 0.20 12.43
C GLU A 129 -14.04 0.30 10.99
N GLY A 130 -13.48 1.19 10.18
CA GLY A 130 -13.81 1.32 8.76
C GLY A 130 -13.13 0.28 7.89
N GLY A 131 -11.94 -0.13 8.30
CA GLY A 131 -11.10 -1.06 7.57
C GLY A 131 -9.62 -0.84 7.82
N ALA A 132 -8.80 -1.50 7.01
CA ALA A 132 -7.34 -1.40 7.10
C ALA A 132 -6.72 -1.27 5.71
N ILE A 133 -5.63 -0.53 5.62
CA ILE A 133 -4.79 -0.39 4.44
C ILE A 133 -3.42 -0.93 4.81
N LYS A 134 -2.96 -1.94 4.07
CA LYS A 134 -1.68 -2.59 4.30
C LYS A 134 -0.78 -2.43 3.09
N LEU A 135 0.41 -1.90 3.32
CA LEU A 135 1.47 -1.79 2.33
C LEU A 135 2.53 -2.84 2.62
N TYR A 136 2.89 -3.60 1.61
CA TYR A 136 3.92 -4.63 1.73
C TYR A 136 5.11 -4.28 0.85
N SER A 137 6.27 -4.16 1.47
CA SER A 137 7.54 -3.93 0.78
C SER A 137 7.98 -5.18 0.02
N LYS A 138 8.70 -4.98 -1.07
CA LYS A 138 9.29 -6.08 -1.81
C LYS A 138 10.38 -6.76 -0.98
N ARG A 139 10.23 -8.05 -0.75
CA ARG A 139 11.19 -8.83 0.04
C ARG A 139 12.52 -9.01 -0.70
N PRO A 140 13.64 -9.01 0.02
CA PRO A 140 14.94 -9.33 -0.56
C PRO A 140 14.93 -10.74 -1.16
N SER A 141 15.37 -10.88 -2.41
CA SER A 141 15.53 -12.18 -3.08
C SER A 141 16.95 -12.72 -3.05
N GLY A 142 17.91 -11.83 -2.84
CA GLY A 142 19.32 -12.16 -2.88
C GLY A 142 19.92 -12.37 -4.29
N ASN A 143 19.12 -12.13 -5.34
CA ASN A 143 19.51 -12.40 -6.72
C ASN A 143 20.31 -11.26 -7.39
N GLY A 144 20.63 -10.19 -6.65
CA GLY A 144 21.38 -9.06 -7.17
C GLY A 144 20.60 -8.17 -8.15
N GLY A 145 19.28 -8.21 -8.08
CA GLY A 145 18.39 -7.39 -8.92
C GLY A 145 18.25 -5.96 -8.39
N GLY A 146 17.76 -5.06 -9.24
CA GLY A 146 17.47 -3.68 -8.84
C GLY A 146 16.93 -2.87 -9.99
N PHE A 147 16.60 -1.61 -9.71
CA PHE A 147 16.21 -0.64 -10.72
C PHE A 147 16.69 0.77 -10.34
N VAL A 148 16.83 1.60 -11.35
CA VAL A 148 16.98 3.04 -11.20
C VAL A 148 16.02 3.69 -12.16
N GLU A 149 15.16 4.56 -11.65
CA GLU A 149 14.21 5.36 -12.40
C GLU A 149 14.55 6.83 -12.25
N VAL A 150 14.63 7.53 -13.35
CA VAL A 150 14.83 8.98 -13.36
C VAL A 150 13.65 9.60 -14.08
N ASN A 151 12.95 10.51 -13.43
CA ASN A 151 11.88 11.27 -14.04
C ASN A 151 12.19 12.76 -14.05
N TYR A 152 11.78 13.42 -15.14
CA TYR A 152 11.90 14.86 -15.30
C TYR A 152 10.53 15.46 -15.59
N GLY A 153 10.18 16.50 -14.88
CA GLY A 153 8.87 17.15 -15.01
C GLY A 153 8.93 18.66 -15.18
N ILE A 154 7.76 19.25 -15.32
CA ILE A 154 7.61 20.71 -15.38
C ILE A 154 8.27 21.41 -14.18
N ARG A 155 8.68 22.67 -14.36
CA ARG A 155 9.40 23.47 -13.34
C ARG A 155 10.72 22.87 -12.91
N ASN A 156 11.42 22.15 -13.82
CA ASN A 156 12.70 21.49 -13.56
C ASN A 156 12.65 20.50 -12.40
N ARG A 157 11.51 19.85 -12.18
CA ARG A 157 11.40 18.79 -11.18
C ARG A 157 12.14 17.55 -11.68
N ILE A 158 13.19 17.15 -10.94
CA ILE A 158 13.91 15.91 -11.15
C ILE A 158 13.55 14.97 -9.99
N GLY A 159 13.13 13.75 -10.32
CA GLY A 159 12.91 12.68 -9.37
C GLY A 159 13.85 11.52 -9.69
N ILE A 160 14.43 10.92 -8.67
CA ILE A 160 15.24 9.70 -8.78
C ILE A 160 14.69 8.69 -7.80
N ARG A 161 14.41 7.46 -8.28
CA ARG A 161 13.98 6.33 -7.47
C ARG A 161 14.89 5.16 -7.80
N ALA A 162 15.34 4.45 -6.79
CA ALA A 162 16.21 3.30 -6.98
C ALA A 162 15.95 2.25 -5.93
N ALA A 163 16.17 0.99 -6.29
CA ALA A 163 16.23 -0.11 -5.33
C ALA A 163 17.31 -1.09 -5.78
N ALA A 164 17.94 -1.74 -4.82
CA ALA A 164 18.97 -2.75 -5.06
C ALA A 164 18.82 -3.92 -4.08
N ASP A 165 18.97 -5.12 -4.59
CA ASP A 165 18.85 -6.39 -3.87
C ASP A 165 20.21 -7.05 -3.79
N PHE A 166 20.60 -7.50 -2.61
CA PHE A 166 21.91 -8.07 -2.35
C PHE A 166 21.79 -9.41 -1.62
N GLY A 167 22.45 -10.44 -2.14
CA GLY A 167 22.73 -11.66 -1.40
C GLY A 167 24.01 -11.48 -0.56
N ILE A 168 23.89 -11.52 0.76
CA ILE A 168 25.04 -11.39 1.68
C ILE A 168 25.64 -12.76 1.96
N THR A 169 24.78 -13.75 2.19
CA THR A 169 25.14 -15.16 2.34
C THR A 169 24.11 -16.01 1.61
N SER A 170 24.26 -17.33 1.62
CA SER A 170 23.26 -18.26 1.06
C SER A 170 21.90 -18.21 1.77
N THR A 171 21.83 -17.62 2.97
CA THR A 171 20.62 -17.54 3.79
C THR A 171 20.25 -16.12 4.20
N LEU A 172 21.10 -15.15 3.92
CA LEU A 172 20.88 -13.75 4.27
C LEU A 172 20.91 -12.87 3.01
N SER A 173 19.85 -12.15 2.78
CA SER A 173 19.72 -11.15 1.73
C SER A 173 19.23 -9.83 2.30
N ALA A 174 19.57 -8.75 1.60
CA ALA A 174 19.15 -7.40 1.94
C ALA A 174 18.66 -6.67 0.69
N ARG A 175 17.73 -5.75 0.89
CA ARG A 175 17.22 -4.84 -0.14
C ARG A 175 17.20 -3.42 0.40
N ILE A 176 17.60 -2.47 -0.43
CA ILE A 176 17.62 -1.04 -0.11
C ILE A 176 16.86 -0.32 -1.20
N SER A 177 15.96 0.58 -0.82
CA SER A 177 15.22 1.46 -1.70
C SER A 177 15.18 2.88 -1.16
#